data_cb1c4486ab21a0b66e5e169f0f1c4ae3
#
_entry.id   cb1c4486ab21a0b66e5e169f0f1c4ae3
#
_cell.length_a   1.000
_cell.length_b   1.000
_cell.length_c   1.000
_cell.angle_alpha   90.00
_cell.angle_beta   90.00
_cell.angle_gamma   90.00
#
_symmetry.space_group_name_H-M   'P 1'
#
loop_
_entity.id
_entity.type
_entity.pdbx_description
1 polymer ?
#
loop_
_entity_poly.entity_id
_entity_poly.type
_entity_poly.pdbx_seq_one_letter_code
_entity_poly.pdbx_strand_id
1 'polypeptide(L)'
;MRKISYILISGCITLSIIGCDETFDTSNTSEGILSLSENGLTILQSYNVGEKYNADLWIQHGGLELNNSTVTFTVDKSLLDSLNTADGTSYQILPEDCYQMTNTTVNVSAGDRLAKGTIVYDPTKIHALCGYDNVQYILPLKASTTGEKLNPDRSTLLLGFKVSEPIVTIINDGIQEINVDNVKELPITIGVPFSNKWNINCTLVNNQSVVDTYNSANQTYFSLLPAECYTKPESPSLSQGVDQTTVSYKLKDNILPGNYMLPVQIGEVTSDATIRADKDT
;
A
#
# COMPACT_ATOMS: atom_id res chain seq x y z
N MET A 1 -42.62 10.08 -7.50
CA MET A 1 -41.33 10.33 -8.15
C MET A 1 -40.34 10.73 -7.07
N ARG A 2 -39.54 9.77 -6.59
CA ARG A 2 -38.47 10.04 -5.62
C ARG A 2 -37.13 9.97 -6.37
N LYS A 3 -36.46 11.10 -6.45
CA LYS A 3 -35.12 11.23 -7.05
C LYS A 3 -34.11 10.85 -5.97
N ILE A 4 -33.28 9.85 -6.25
CA ILE A 4 -32.12 9.48 -5.44
C ILE A 4 -30.90 10.06 -6.13
N SER A 5 -30.18 10.93 -5.44
CA SER A 5 -28.91 11.47 -5.92
C SER A 5 -27.78 10.57 -5.44
N TYR A 6 -27.03 10.00 -6.38
CA TYR A 6 -25.81 9.28 -6.11
C TYR A 6 -24.64 10.26 -5.94
N ILE A 7 -23.94 10.19 -4.84
CA ILE A 7 -22.61 10.79 -4.71
C ILE A 7 -21.59 9.66 -4.82
N LEU A 8 -21.08 9.48 -6.01
CA LEU A 8 -19.85 8.72 -6.24
C LEU A 8 -18.69 9.64 -5.86
N ILE A 9 -18.09 9.41 -4.71
CA ILE A 9 -16.79 9.98 -4.40
C ILE A 9 -15.76 9.05 -5.07
N SER A 10 -15.56 9.27 -6.37
CA SER A 10 -14.38 8.79 -7.07
C SER A 10 -13.20 9.59 -6.53
N GLY A 11 -12.40 8.98 -5.69
CA GLY A 11 -11.09 9.49 -5.30
C GLY A 11 -10.16 9.50 -6.52
N CYS A 12 -10.36 10.48 -7.41
CA CYS A 12 -9.36 10.82 -8.41
C CYS A 12 -8.15 11.35 -7.64
N ILE A 13 -7.16 10.50 -7.43
CA ILE A 13 -5.80 10.96 -7.15
C ILE A 13 -5.33 11.64 -8.43
N THR A 14 -5.60 12.93 -8.52
CA THR A 14 -4.90 13.77 -9.48
C THR A 14 -3.44 13.81 -9.03
N LEU A 15 -2.60 13.00 -9.67
CA LEU A 15 -1.19 13.30 -9.75
C LEU A 15 -1.10 14.68 -10.38
N SER A 16 -0.96 15.70 -9.57
CA SER A 16 -0.45 16.99 -10.00
C SER A 16 1.00 16.75 -10.42
N ILE A 17 1.19 16.54 -11.71
CA ILE A 17 2.47 16.74 -12.36
C ILE A 17 2.73 18.24 -12.23
N ILE A 18 3.39 18.64 -11.14
CA ILE A 18 4.01 19.95 -11.07
C ILE A 18 5.17 19.85 -12.06
N GLY A 19 4.90 20.25 -13.29
CA GLY A 19 5.95 20.51 -14.26
C GLY A 19 6.82 21.61 -13.66
N CYS A 20 8.00 21.24 -13.16
CA CYS A 20 9.07 22.18 -12.95
C CYS A 20 9.46 22.76 -14.31
N ASP A 21 9.00 23.95 -14.56
CA ASP A 21 9.48 24.78 -15.67
C ASP A 21 10.82 25.40 -15.22
N GLU A 22 11.79 24.52 -14.93
CA GLU A 22 13.18 24.94 -14.80
C GLU A 22 13.69 25.08 -16.23
N THR A 23 13.95 26.33 -16.61
CA THR A 23 14.74 26.66 -17.82
C THR A 23 16.05 25.89 -17.73
N PHE A 24 16.12 24.79 -18.46
CA PHE A 24 17.36 24.03 -18.62
C PHE A 24 18.39 24.97 -19.22
N ASP A 25 19.41 25.31 -18.43
CA ASP A 25 20.62 25.96 -18.97
C ASP A 25 21.33 24.94 -19.86
N THR A 26 21.12 25.06 -21.18
CA THR A 26 21.69 24.18 -22.19
C THR A 26 23.19 24.37 -22.39
N SER A 27 23.84 25.30 -21.69
CA SER A 27 25.27 25.59 -21.84
C SER A 27 26.20 24.49 -21.28
N ASN A 28 25.70 23.54 -20.47
CA ASN A 28 26.45 22.45 -19.88
C ASN A 28 25.86 21.05 -20.13
N THR A 29 25.05 20.87 -21.17
CA THR A 29 24.31 19.62 -21.44
C THR A 29 25.13 18.51 -22.11
N SER A 30 26.42 18.74 -22.45
CA SER A 30 27.27 17.71 -23.07
C SER A 30 27.84 16.73 -22.06
N GLU A 31 28.21 17.16 -20.86
CA GLU A 31 28.82 16.29 -19.86
C GLU A 31 27.79 15.33 -19.25
N GLY A 32 28.20 14.10 -19.03
CA GLY A 32 27.40 13.12 -18.29
C GLY A 32 27.25 13.53 -16.82
N ILE A 33 26.05 13.33 -16.28
CA ILE A 33 25.74 13.56 -14.88
C ILE A 33 24.90 12.43 -14.33
N LEU A 34 25.27 11.94 -13.16
CA LEU A 34 24.50 10.94 -12.42
C LEU A 34 23.61 11.64 -11.38
N SER A 35 22.41 11.12 -11.17
CA SER A 35 21.50 11.57 -10.13
C SER A 35 20.65 10.43 -9.61
N LEU A 36 20.23 10.48 -8.36
CA LEU A 36 19.22 9.56 -7.84
C LEU A 36 17.84 9.94 -8.43
N SER A 37 17.06 8.94 -8.82
CA SER A 37 15.68 9.17 -9.28
C SER A 37 14.80 9.71 -8.16
N GLU A 38 15.05 9.23 -6.93
CA GLU A 38 14.42 9.70 -5.70
C GLU A 38 15.46 10.37 -4.81
N ASN A 39 15.07 11.41 -4.10
CA ASN A 39 15.93 12.11 -3.15
C ASN A 39 15.09 12.61 -1.95
N GLY A 40 15.77 12.93 -0.85
CA GLY A 40 15.09 13.31 0.38
C GLY A 40 14.37 12.14 1.05
N LEU A 41 13.31 12.42 1.80
CA LEU A 41 12.55 11.41 2.54
C LEU A 41 11.54 10.70 1.63
N THR A 42 11.70 9.39 1.47
CA THR A 42 10.80 8.50 0.73
C THR A 42 10.28 7.41 1.66
N ILE A 43 8.97 7.27 1.77
CA ILE A 43 8.34 6.26 2.61
C ILE A 43 7.99 5.04 1.76
N LEU A 44 8.58 3.90 2.11
CA LEU A 44 8.30 2.59 1.52
C LEU A 44 7.19 1.90 2.30
N GLN A 45 6.13 1.54 1.59
CA GLN A 45 5.02 0.75 2.14
C GLN A 45 5.28 -0.74 1.95
N SER A 46 5.08 -1.53 3.01
CA SER A 46 5.14 -3.00 2.97
C SER A 46 4.12 -3.61 3.93
N TYR A 47 3.91 -4.91 3.80
CA TYR A 47 3.01 -5.68 4.66
C TYR A 47 3.78 -6.77 5.40
N ASN A 48 3.42 -7.00 6.66
CA ASN A 48 4.07 -8.02 7.49
C ASN A 48 3.54 -9.43 7.18
N VAL A 49 3.84 -9.91 5.99
CA VAL A 49 3.44 -11.24 5.50
C VAL A 49 4.51 -12.32 5.71
N GLY A 50 5.56 -12.02 6.49
CA GLY A 50 6.68 -12.94 6.76
C GLY A 50 7.72 -12.98 5.66
N GLU A 51 7.65 -12.11 4.65
CA GLU A 51 8.61 -11.99 3.57
C GLU A 51 9.47 -10.72 3.68
N LYS A 52 10.66 -10.78 3.09
CA LYS A 52 11.51 -9.60 2.90
C LYS A 52 11.13 -8.88 1.62
N TYR A 53 11.33 -7.57 1.61
CA TYR A 53 11.06 -6.70 0.48
C TYR A 53 12.33 -6.08 -0.06
N ASN A 54 12.29 -5.70 -1.33
CA ASN A 54 13.37 -4.98 -1.99
C ASN A 54 13.04 -3.48 -2.02
N ALA A 55 14.02 -2.65 -1.68
CA ALA A 55 14.04 -1.23 -1.96
C ALA A 55 15.00 -0.97 -3.11
N ASP A 56 14.48 -0.56 -4.24
CA ASP A 56 15.28 -0.27 -5.44
C ASP A 56 15.81 1.16 -5.39
N LEU A 57 17.11 1.31 -5.61
CA LEU A 57 17.86 2.56 -5.61
C LEU A 57 18.15 2.94 -7.07
N TRP A 58 17.25 3.69 -7.69
CA TRP A 58 17.38 4.06 -9.09
C TRP A 58 18.33 5.23 -9.32
N ILE A 59 19.24 5.05 -10.26
CA ILE A 59 20.25 6.02 -10.70
C ILE A 59 19.90 6.42 -12.14
N GLN A 60 19.74 7.71 -12.38
CA GLN A 60 19.58 8.30 -13.70
C GLN A 60 20.94 8.77 -14.22
N HIS A 61 21.19 8.52 -15.49
CA HIS A 61 22.39 8.95 -16.20
C HIS A 61 21.98 9.92 -17.30
N GLY A 62 22.13 11.20 -17.02
CA GLY A 62 21.80 12.32 -17.92
C GLY A 62 23.00 12.82 -18.70
N GLY A 63 22.75 13.74 -19.66
CA GLY A 63 23.77 14.32 -20.53
C GLY A 63 23.84 13.65 -21.91
N LEU A 64 24.70 14.15 -22.76
CA LEU A 64 24.93 13.63 -24.13
C LEU A 64 26.16 12.70 -24.18
N GLU A 65 27.21 13.07 -23.46
CA GLU A 65 28.46 12.31 -23.39
C GLU A 65 28.43 11.45 -22.12
N LEU A 66 28.05 10.18 -22.26
CA LEU A 66 27.95 9.26 -21.14
C LEU A 66 29.20 8.39 -21.06
N ASN A 67 29.79 8.35 -19.87
CA ASN A 67 30.96 7.53 -19.57
C ASN A 67 30.64 6.45 -18.52
N ASN A 68 31.43 5.40 -18.52
CA ASN A 68 31.32 4.37 -17.49
C ASN A 68 31.61 4.96 -16.10
N SER A 69 30.75 4.63 -15.18
CA SER A 69 30.82 5.14 -13.80
C SER A 69 30.44 4.05 -12.80
N THR A 70 30.85 4.23 -11.58
CA THR A 70 30.42 3.36 -10.47
C THR A 70 29.82 4.24 -9.39
N VAL A 71 28.59 3.93 -8.98
CA VAL A 71 27.88 4.59 -7.87
C VAL A 71 27.90 3.68 -6.66
N THR A 72 28.30 4.21 -5.51
CA THR A 72 28.31 3.48 -4.25
C THR A 72 27.41 4.18 -3.24
N PHE A 73 26.50 3.43 -2.63
CA PHE A 73 25.63 3.89 -1.55
C PHE A 73 26.23 3.50 -0.20
N THR A 74 26.25 4.45 0.72
CA THR A 74 26.70 4.27 2.10
C THR A 74 25.68 4.86 3.07
N VAL A 75 25.61 4.34 4.28
CA VAL A 75 24.78 4.90 5.36
C VAL A 75 25.48 6.12 5.93
N ASP A 76 24.80 7.27 5.91
CA ASP A 76 25.30 8.54 6.48
C ASP A 76 24.32 9.08 7.53
N LYS A 77 24.67 8.88 8.80
CA LYS A 77 23.84 9.29 9.95
C LYS A 77 23.62 10.80 10.02
N SER A 78 24.56 11.62 9.53
CA SER A 78 24.44 13.07 9.58
C SER A 78 23.25 13.60 8.78
N LEU A 79 22.78 12.85 7.76
CA LEU A 79 21.58 13.20 7.01
C LEU A 79 20.32 13.11 7.85
N LEU A 80 20.25 12.11 8.75
CA LEU A 80 19.13 11.94 9.66
C LEU A 80 19.10 13.01 10.73
N ASP A 81 20.25 13.37 11.28
CA ASP A 81 20.37 14.46 12.26
C ASP A 81 19.93 15.80 11.64
N SER A 82 20.30 16.03 10.38
CA SER A 82 19.89 17.22 9.62
C SER A 82 18.38 17.26 9.39
N LEU A 83 17.77 16.13 9.00
CA LEU A 83 16.32 16.02 8.83
C LEU A 83 15.59 16.29 10.14
N ASN A 84 15.98 15.62 11.22
CA ASN A 84 15.36 15.80 12.53
C ASN A 84 15.43 17.24 13.02
N THR A 85 16.54 17.92 12.75
CA THR A 85 16.71 19.33 13.13
C THR A 85 15.84 20.25 12.29
N ALA A 86 15.79 20.03 10.98
CA ALA A 86 15.04 20.88 10.04
C ALA A 86 13.53 20.77 10.23
N ASP A 87 13.02 19.56 10.44
CA ASP A 87 11.58 19.27 10.48
C ASP A 87 11.04 19.12 11.91
N GLY A 88 11.91 19.23 12.94
CA GLY A 88 11.51 19.05 14.34
C GLY A 88 11.04 17.63 14.65
N THR A 89 11.54 16.64 13.92
CA THR A 89 11.21 15.22 14.08
C THR A 89 12.20 14.51 15.02
N SER A 90 11.89 13.25 15.36
CA SER A 90 12.73 12.40 16.21
C SER A 90 12.93 11.01 15.62
N TYR A 91 13.08 10.93 14.32
CA TYR A 91 13.37 9.67 13.64
C TYR A 91 14.66 9.03 14.16
N GLN A 92 14.67 7.71 14.19
CA GLN A 92 15.80 6.91 14.59
C GLN A 92 16.42 6.21 13.38
N ILE A 93 17.72 5.88 13.47
CA ILE A 93 18.35 5.10 12.40
C ILE A 93 17.83 3.67 12.44
N LEU A 94 17.52 3.12 11.25
CA LEU A 94 17.11 1.72 11.14
C LEU A 94 18.26 0.79 11.58
N PRO A 95 18.02 -0.15 12.53
CA PRO A 95 19.01 -1.13 12.95
C PRO A 95 19.50 -2.01 11.80
N GLU A 96 20.79 -2.35 11.81
CA GLU A 96 21.46 -3.10 10.72
C GLU A 96 20.89 -4.50 10.50
N ASP A 97 20.29 -5.11 11.51
CA ASP A 97 19.68 -6.41 11.40
C ASP A 97 18.32 -6.40 10.67
N CYS A 98 17.72 -5.21 10.47
CA CYS A 98 16.48 -5.02 9.74
C CYS A 98 16.66 -4.94 8.22
N TYR A 99 17.89 -4.79 7.71
CA TYR A 99 18.15 -4.66 6.28
C TYR A 99 19.47 -5.29 5.86
N GLN A 100 19.64 -5.45 4.55
CA GLN A 100 20.87 -5.93 3.93
C GLN A 100 21.22 -5.05 2.72
N MET A 101 22.43 -4.54 2.69
CA MET A 101 22.99 -3.76 1.57
C MET A 101 23.47 -4.73 0.47
N THR A 102 22.54 -5.30 -0.31
CA THR A 102 22.82 -6.42 -1.21
C THR A 102 23.53 -5.99 -2.48
N ASN A 103 23.09 -4.91 -3.13
CA ASN A 103 23.67 -4.36 -4.34
C ASN A 103 23.77 -2.85 -4.24
N THR A 104 24.76 -2.37 -3.52
CA THR A 104 24.97 -0.95 -3.21
C THR A 104 26.17 -0.34 -3.90
N THR A 105 26.92 -1.13 -4.68
CA THR A 105 27.93 -0.66 -5.62
C THR A 105 27.45 -1.01 -7.03
N VAL A 106 27.05 -0.01 -7.79
CA VAL A 106 26.35 -0.14 -9.06
C VAL A 106 27.24 0.38 -10.18
N ASN A 107 27.52 -0.46 -11.16
CA ASN A 107 28.20 -0.04 -12.38
C ASN A 107 27.16 0.52 -13.36
N VAL A 108 27.42 1.72 -13.85
CA VAL A 108 26.60 2.43 -14.84
C VAL A 108 27.42 2.51 -16.12
N SER A 109 26.98 1.80 -17.16
CA SER A 109 27.71 1.78 -18.44
C SER A 109 27.42 3.05 -19.25
N ALA A 110 28.33 3.41 -20.14
CA ALA A 110 28.20 4.59 -21.02
C ALA A 110 26.92 4.58 -21.87
N GLY A 111 26.32 3.43 -22.16
CA GLY A 111 25.06 3.31 -22.91
C GLY A 111 23.80 3.32 -22.06
N ASP A 112 23.94 3.20 -20.75
CA ASP A 112 22.80 3.04 -19.85
C ASP A 112 22.29 4.41 -19.38
N ARG A 113 20.97 4.63 -19.50
CA ARG A 113 20.28 5.82 -18.99
C ARG A 113 19.74 5.62 -17.59
N LEU A 114 19.60 4.37 -17.17
CA LEU A 114 19.12 3.96 -15.85
C LEU A 114 19.95 2.81 -15.33
N ALA A 115 20.29 2.84 -14.06
CA ALA A 115 20.90 1.75 -13.35
C ALA A 115 20.23 1.57 -11.98
N LYS A 116 20.40 0.42 -11.35
CA LYS A 116 19.69 0.08 -10.14
C LYS A 116 20.55 -0.61 -9.11
N GLY A 117 20.62 -0.04 -7.91
CA GLY A 117 21.02 -0.71 -6.69
C GLY A 117 19.82 -1.34 -5.98
N THR A 118 20.06 -2.15 -4.96
CA THR A 118 18.98 -2.82 -4.21
C THR A 118 19.39 -3.02 -2.75
N ILE A 119 18.49 -2.69 -1.87
CA ILE A 119 18.53 -3.03 -0.45
C ILE A 119 17.38 -4.00 -0.18
N VAL A 120 17.65 -5.03 0.61
CA VAL A 120 16.62 -5.95 1.11
C VAL A 120 16.29 -5.58 2.54
N TYR A 121 15.01 -5.41 2.89
CA TYR A 121 14.58 -5.12 4.25
C TYR A 121 13.52 -6.10 4.76
N ASP A 122 13.41 -6.21 6.09
CA ASP A 122 12.56 -7.18 6.79
C ASP A 122 11.41 -6.48 7.53
N PRO A 123 10.20 -6.44 6.97
CA PRO A 123 9.04 -5.82 7.62
C PRO A 123 8.71 -6.41 8.98
N THR A 124 8.95 -7.72 9.20
CA THR A 124 8.66 -8.36 10.48
C THR A 124 9.51 -7.77 11.59
N LYS A 125 10.79 -7.53 11.33
CA LYS A 125 11.70 -6.90 12.30
C LYS A 125 11.37 -5.43 12.52
N ILE A 126 11.04 -4.70 11.46
CA ILE A 126 10.64 -3.29 11.56
C ILE A 126 9.35 -3.15 12.35
N HIS A 127 8.35 -4.00 12.08
CA HIS A 127 7.11 -4.04 12.89
C HIS A 127 7.39 -4.32 14.38
N ALA A 128 8.31 -5.23 14.68
CA ALA A 128 8.68 -5.52 16.07
C ALA A 128 9.30 -4.31 16.80
N LEU A 129 9.89 -3.35 16.08
CA LEU A 129 10.47 -2.15 16.64
C LEU A 129 9.44 -1.03 16.88
N CYS A 130 8.50 -0.82 15.95
CA CYS A 130 7.63 0.37 15.99
C CYS A 130 6.13 0.09 15.77
N GLY A 131 5.72 -1.17 15.59
CA GLY A 131 4.32 -1.52 15.33
C GLY A 131 3.88 -1.27 13.88
N TYR A 132 2.57 -1.42 13.63
CA TYR A 132 1.99 -1.16 12.32
C TYR A 132 1.75 0.33 12.08
N ASP A 133 1.78 0.71 10.79
CA ASP A 133 1.44 2.03 10.25
C ASP A 133 2.23 3.20 10.85
N ASN A 134 3.34 2.91 11.52
CA ASN A 134 4.22 3.89 12.11
C ASN A 134 5.54 3.99 11.31
N VAL A 135 6.01 5.22 11.09
CA VAL A 135 7.31 5.51 10.47
C VAL A 135 8.18 6.18 11.51
N GLN A 136 8.98 5.38 12.20
CA GLN A 136 9.91 5.86 13.23
C GLN A 136 11.38 5.71 12.83
N TYR A 137 11.67 4.74 11.97
CA TYR A 137 13.02 4.37 11.59
C TYR A 137 13.31 4.75 10.14
N ILE A 138 14.46 5.38 9.94
CA ILE A 138 14.93 5.85 8.63
C ILE A 138 16.29 5.22 8.34
N LEU A 139 16.50 4.81 7.10
CA LEU A 139 17.81 4.43 6.57
C LEU A 139 18.34 5.58 5.72
N PRO A 140 19.28 6.38 6.25
CA PRO A 140 19.85 7.52 5.53
C PRO A 140 20.99 7.05 4.63
N LEU A 141 20.85 7.28 3.34
CA LEU A 141 21.80 6.85 2.30
C LEU A 141 22.42 8.06 1.61
N LYS A 142 23.71 7.97 1.36
CA LYS A 142 24.47 8.90 0.56
C LYS A 142 25.09 8.14 -0.61
N ALA A 143 24.88 8.66 -1.82
CA ALA A 143 25.57 8.17 -3.00
C ALA A 143 26.91 8.90 -3.18
N SER A 144 27.89 8.16 -3.67
CA SER A 144 29.17 8.67 -4.16
C SER A 144 29.48 8.01 -5.51
N THR A 145 30.32 8.63 -6.33
CA THR A 145 30.65 8.12 -7.64
C THR A 145 32.13 8.15 -7.93
N THR A 146 32.57 7.21 -8.76
CA THR A 146 33.84 7.26 -9.50
C THR A 146 33.48 7.30 -10.98
N GLY A 147 34.03 8.26 -11.73
CA GLY A 147 33.70 8.51 -13.13
C GLY A 147 33.00 9.86 -13.29
N GLU A 148 31.77 9.86 -13.75
CA GLU A 148 31.01 11.07 -13.95
C GLU A 148 30.60 11.77 -12.66
N LYS A 149 30.27 13.06 -12.77
CA LYS A 149 29.82 13.86 -11.62
C LYS A 149 28.47 13.35 -11.13
N LEU A 150 28.29 13.37 -9.82
CA LEU A 150 27.01 13.15 -9.20
C LEU A 150 26.35 14.51 -8.91
N ASN A 151 25.08 14.66 -9.25
CA ASN A 151 24.30 15.85 -8.92
C ASN A 151 24.23 16.00 -7.39
N PRO A 152 24.78 17.07 -6.79
CA PRO A 152 24.81 17.22 -5.35
C PRO A 152 23.41 17.32 -4.72
N ASP A 153 22.44 17.89 -5.42
CA ASP A 153 21.06 18.07 -4.96
C ASP A 153 20.26 16.77 -5.02
N ARG A 154 20.77 15.76 -5.74
CA ARG A 154 20.13 14.45 -5.92
C ARG A 154 21.12 13.31 -5.63
N SER A 155 21.82 13.40 -4.51
CA SER A 155 22.85 12.45 -4.09
C SER A 155 22.54 11.77 -2.76
N THR A 156 21.41 12.11 -2.13
CA THR A 156 21.03 11.59 -0.81
C THR A 156 19.60 11.06 -0.84
N LEU A 157 19.34 10.00 -0.09
CA LEU A 157 18.02 9.38 0.02
C LEU A 157 17.79 8.92 1.47
N LEU A 158 16.67 9.27 2.04
CA LEU A 158 16.26 8.84 3.37
C LEU A 158 15.06 7.90 3.22
N LEU A 159 15.28 6.61 3.40
CA LEU A 159 14.24 5.60 3.30
C LEU A 159 13.54 5.42 4.64
N GLY A 160 12.27 5.82 4.70
CA GLY A 160 11.36 5.49 5.80
C GLY A 160 10.58 4.22 5.47
N PHE A 161 10.24 3.45 6.50
CA PHE A 161 9.55 2.16 6.31
C PHE A 161 8.24 2.17 7.06
N LYS A 162 7.14 2.09 6.32
CA LYS A 162 5.80 1.90 6.85
C LYS A 162 5.40 0.45 6.67
N VAL A 163 5.19 -0.25 7.77
CA VAL A 163 4.73 -1.65 7.74
C VAL A 163 3.27 -1.68 8.13
N SER A 164 2.42 -2.19 7.25
CA SER A 164 0.99 -2.33 7.52
C SER A 164 0.62 -3.77 7.88
N GLU A 165 -0.47 -3.92 8.61
CA GLU A 165 -1.03 -5.23 8.93
C GLU A 165 -1.56 -5.89 7.64
N PRO A 166 -1.26 -7.18 7.41
CA PRO A 166 -1.81 -7.91 6.28
C PRO A 166 -3.23 -8.37 6.60
N ILE A 167 -4.21 -7.61 6.15
CA ILE A 167 -5.63 -7.89 6.40
C ILE A 167 -6.34 -8.28 5.11
N VAL A 168 -7.38 -9.13 5.26
CA VAL A 168 -8.40 -9.36 4.24
C VAL A 168 -9.55 -8.42 4.52
N THR A 169 -10.00 -7.69 3.53
CA THR A 169 -11.08 -6.70 3.67
C THR A 169 -12.19 -6.89 2.64
N ILE A 170 -13.36 -6.33 2.91
CA ILE A 170 -14.42 -6.15 1.93
C ILE A 170 -14.15 -4.85 1.19
N ILE A 171 -13.85 -4.96 -0.12
CA ILE A 171 -13.43 -3.81 -0.94
C ILE A 171 -14.59 -2.83 -1.20
N ASN A 172 -15.81 -3.36 -1.36
CA ASN A 172 -17.03 -2.58 -1.56
C ASN A 172 -17.83 -2.43 -0.25
N ASP A 173 -17.13 -2.09 0.82
CA ASP A 173 -17.73 -1.86 2.13
C ASP A 173 -18.68 -0.66 2.16
N GLY A 174 -19.36 -0.48 3.29
CA GLY A 174 -20.32 0.58 3.50
C GLY A 174 -21.77 0.15 3.28
N ILE A 175 -22.70 1.08 3.51
CA ILE A 175 -24.13 0.80 3.46
C ILE A 175 -24.65 1.00 2.06
N GLN A 176 -25.33 -0.01 1.53
CA GLN A 176 -25.99 0.02 0.24
C GLN A 176 -27.51 -0.17 0.43
N GLU A 177 -28.29 0.78 -0.01
CA GLU A 177 -29.75 0.65 -0.06
C GLU A 177 -30.16 0.03 -1.39
N ILE A 178 -30.93 -1.04 -1.32
CA ILE A 178 -31.42 -1.74 -2.51
C ILE A 178 -32.94 -1.92 -2.48
N ASN A 179 -33.55 -1.99 -3.66
CA ASN A 179 -34.92 -2.46 -3.81
C ASN A 179 -34.90 -3.94 -4.22
N VAL A 180 -35.38 -4.80 -3.35
CA VAL A 180 -35.37 -6.27 -3.53
C VAL A 180 -36.21 -6.76 -4.72
N ASP A 181 -37.14 -5.94 -5.23
CA ASP A 181 -37.92 -6.28 -6.43
C ASP A 181 -37.03 -6.27 -7.69
N ASN A 182 -35.98 -5.42 -7.69
CA ASN A 182 -35.13 -5.18 -8.84
C ASN A 182 -33.75 -5.83 -8.71
N VAL A 183 -33.31 -6.14 -7.49
CA VAL A 183 -31.99 -6.68 -7.20
C VAL A 183 -32.12 -8.06 -6.59
N LYS A 184 -31.60 -9.07 -7.27
CA LYS A 184 -31.64 -10.48 -6.81
C LYS A 184 -30.30 -11.00 -6.35
N GLU A 185 -29.23 -10.31 -6.64
CA GLU A 185 -27.88 -10.69 -6.23
C GLU A 185 -27.15 -9.51 -5.58
N LEU A 186 -26.48 -9.77 -4.47
CA LEU A 186 -25.66 -8.80 -3.73
C LEU A 186 -24.21 -9.23 -3.84
N PRO A 187 -23.41 -8.62 -4.74
CA PRO A 187 -22.01 -8.95 -4.88
C PRO A 187 -21.20 -8.39 -3.69
N ILE A 188 -20.35 -9.24 -3.13
CA ILE A 188 -19.39 -8.90 -2.09
C ILE A 188 -18.00 -9.16 -2.66
N THR A 189 -17.19 -8.12 -2.80
CA THR A 189 -15.82 -8.24 -3.26
C THR A 189 -14.88 -8.22 -2.07
N ILE A 190 -14.08 -9.26 -1.95
CA ILE A 190 -13.11 -9.46 -0.88
C ILE A 190 -11.72 -9.41 -1.48
N GLY A 191 -10.78 -8.78 -0.80
CA GLY A 191 -9.42 -8.68 -1.29
C GLY A 191 -8.39 -8.40 -0.23
N VAL A 192 -7.15 -8.35 -0.69
CA VAL A 192 -5.98 -7.98 0.10
C VAL A 192 -5.25 -6.81 -0.57
N PRO A 193 -4.64 -5.91 0.22
CA PRO A 193 -3.96 -4.72 -0.31
C PRO A 193 -2.51 -4.98 -0.76
N PHE A 194 -2.12 -6.23 -0.90
CA PHE A 194 -0.78 -6.66 -1.29
C PHE A 194 -0.85 -7.75 -2.37
N SER A 195 0.25 -7.97 -3.07
CA SER A 195 0.35 -9.07 -4.05
C SER A 195 0.26 -10.41 -3.34
N ASN A 196 -0.82 -11.15 -3.59
CA ASN A 196 -1.12 -12.40 -2.91
C ASN A 196 -0.27 -13.56 -3.42
N LYS A 197 0.47 -14.19 -2.52
CA LYS A 197 1.30 -15.37 -2.80
C LYS A 197 0.79 -16.66 -2.14
N TRP A 198 -0.35 -16.60 -1.47
CA TRP A 198 -0.92 -17.69 -0.68
C TRP A 198 -2.33 -18.04 -1.12
N ASN A 199 -2.79 -19.20 -0.68
CA ASN A 199 -4.21 -19.51 -0.70
C ASN A 199 -4.83 -18.99 0.59
N ILE A 200 -5.81 -18.09 0.46
CA ILE A 200 -6.49 -17.46 1.59
C ILE A 200 -7.95 -17.87 1.52
N ASN A 201 -8.46 -18.46 2.58
CA ASN A 201 -9.89 -18.80 2.69
C ASN A 201 -10.51 -17.94 3.79
N CYS A 202 -11.71 -17.44 3.53
CA CYS A 202 -12.45 -16.62 4.49
C CYS A 202 -13.85 -17.19 4.68
N THR A 203 -14.43 -16.94 5.85
CA THR A 203 -15.86 -17.14 6.07
C THR A 203 -16.55 -15.78 6.08
N LEU A 204 -17.81 -15.74 5.66
CA LEU A 204 -18.67 -14.57 5.82
C LEU A 204 -19.63 -14.82 7.00
N VAL A 205 -19.88 -13.78 7.80
CA VAL A 205 -20.82 -13.85 8.92
C VAL A 205 -21.83 -12.72 8.83
N ASN A 206 -23.02 -12.98 9.36
CA ASN A 206 -24.14 -12.04 9.39
C ASN A 206 -24.60 -11.91 10.86
N ASN A 207 -24.14 -10.87 11.55
CA ASN A 207 -24.32 -10.72 12.98
C ASN A 207 -25.46 -9.77 13.34
N GLN A 208 -26.40 -10.19 14.20
CA GLN A 208 -27.46 -9.34 14.75
C GLN A 208 -26.88 -8.13 15.47
N SER A 209 -25.77 -8.29 16.20
CA SER A 209 -25.15 -7.21 16.96
C SER A 209 -24.74 -5.99 16.08
N VAL A 210 -24.41 -6.21 14.82
CA VAL A 210 -24.12 -5.12 13.87
C VAL A 210 -25.36 -4.29 13.61
N VAL A 211 -26.50 -4.96 13.40
CA VAL A 211 -27.81 -4.30 13.21
C VAL A 211 -28.19 -3.50 14.45
N ASP A 212 -28.02 -4.10 15.64
CA ASP A 212 -28.36 -3.45 16.91
C ASP A 212 -27.49 -2.20 17.17
N THR A 213 -26.18 -2.32 16.90
CA THR A 213 -25.22 -1.20 17.00
C THR A 213 -25.59 -0.08 16.04
N TYR A 214 -25.87 -0.43 14.77
CA TYR A 214 -26.28 0.56 13.76
C TYR A 214 -27.57 1.26 14.15
N ASN A 215 -28.60 0.51 14.56
CA ASN A 215 -29.87 1.06 15.00
C ASN A 215 -29.70 2.03 16.16
N SER A 216 -28.88 1.66 17.15
CA SER A 216 -28.61 2.51 18.31
C SER A 216 -27.90 3.80 17.94
N ALA A 217 -26.90 3.73 17.07
CA ALA A 217 -26.11 4.89 16.64
C ALA A 217 -26.91 5.86 15.75
N ASN A 218 -27.83 5.34 14.92
CA ASN A 218 -28.55 6.12 13.93
C ASN A 218 -30.03 6.35 14.26
N GLN A 219 -30.49 5.87 15.41
CA GLN A 219 -31.91 5.96 15.85
C GLN A 219 -32.88 5.34 14.81
N THR A 220 -32.48 4.18 14.27
CA THR A 220 -33.25 3.43 13.28
C THR A 220 -33.79 2.13 13.88
N TYR A 221 -34.63 1.41 13.10
CA TYR A 221 -35.33 0.19 13.56
C TYR A 221 -35.26 -0.89 12.47
N PHE A 222 -34.07 -1.19 11.96
CA PHE A 222 -33.90 -2.30 11.04
C PHE A 222 -33.97 -3.63 11.76
N SER A 223 -34.52 -4.63 11.09
CA SER A 223 -34.44 -6.03 11.52
C SER A 223 -33.36 -6.75 10.71
N LEU A 224 -32.68 -7.74 11.31
CA LEU A 224 -31.81 -8.62 10.53
C LEU A 224 -32.65 -9.35 9.47
N LEU A 225 -32.16 -9.37 8.23
CA LEU A 225 -32.83 -10.14 7.17
C LEU A 225 -32.84 -11.63 7.52
N PRO A 226 -34.02 -12.30 7.59
CA PRO A 226 -34.10 -13.71 7.97
C PRO A 226 -33.31 -14.60 7.01
N ALA A 227 -32.64 -15.62 7.54
CA ALA A 227 -31.76 -16.52 6.75
C ALA A 227 -32.50 -17.28 5.64
N GLU A 228 -33.81 -17.52 5.80
CA GLU A 228 -34.65 -18.12 4.78
C GLU A 228 -34.91 -17.22 3.57
N CYS A 229 -34.65 -15.90 3.70
CA CYS A 229 -34.87 -14.91 2.65
C CYS A 229 -33.69 -14.78 1.67
N TYR A 230 -32.59 -15.45 1.91
CA TYR A 230 -31.44 -15.42 1.01
C TYR A 230 -30.71 -16.76 0.95
N THR A 231 -29.85 -16.91 -0.05
CA THR A 231 -28.85 -17.97 -0.13
C THR A 231 -27.49 -17.34 0.10
N LYS A 232 -26.79 -17.76 1.13
CA LYS A 232 -25.42 -17.36 1.42
C LYS A 232 -24.47 -17.94 0.36
N PRO A 233 -23.47 -17.20 -0.13
CA PRO A 233 -22.45 -17.75 -1.00
C PRO A 233 -21.59 -18.81 -0.29
N GLU A 234 -20.89 -19.60 -1.08
CA GLU A 234 -19.79 -20.42 -0.55
C GLU A 234 -18.71 -19.52 0.06
N SER A 235 -17.90 -20.11 0.94
CA SER A 235 -16.79 -19.41 1.59
C SER A 235 -15.84 -18.87 0.52
N PRO A 236 -15.58 -17.54 0.49
CA PRO A 236 -14.70 -16.96 -0.50
C PRO A 236 -13.27 -17.45 -0.33
N SER A 237 -12.59 -17.61 -1.46
CA SER A 237 -11.21 -18.06 -1.52
C SER A 237 -10.42 -17.18 -2.49
N LEU A 238 -9.25 -16.71 -2.07
CA LEU A 238 -8.26 -16.05 -2.89
C LEU A 238 -7.14 -17.05 -3.17
N SER A 239 -7.05 -17.53 -4.39
CA SER A 239 -5.94 -18.39 -4.81
C SER A 239 -4.65 -17.59 -4.91
N GLN A 240 -3.51 -18.27 -4.85
CA GLN A 240 -2.21 -17.64 -5.09
C GLN A 240 -2.21 -16.85 -6.42
N GLY A 241 -1.75 -15.60 -6.37
CA GLY A 241 -1.73 -14.67 -7.50
C GLY A 241 -3.06 -13.93 -7.76
N VAL A 242 -4.08 -14.16 -6.94
CA VAL A 242 -5.37 -13.48 -7.02
C VAL A 242 -5.55 -12.58 -5.81
N ASP A 243 -5.56 -11.27 -6.03
CA ASP A 243 -5.62 -10.28 -4.96
C ASP A 243 -7.07 -9.96 -4.53
N GLN A 244 -8.07 -10.31 -5.34
CA GLN A 244 -9.49 -10.10 -5.04
C GLN A 244 -10.40 -11.16 -5.66
N THR A 245 -11.52 -11.40 -5.01
CA THR A 245 -12.59 -12.30 -5.50
C THR A 245 -13.97 -11.71 -5.17
N THR A 246 -14.98 -12.05 -5.97
CA THR A 246 -16.36 -11.62 -5.73
C THR A 246 -17.26 -12.85 -5.58
N VAL A 247 -18.05 -12.83 -4.53
CA VAL A 247 -19.12 -13.81 -4.25
C VAL A 247 -20.45 -13.08 -4.11
N SER A 248 -21.58 -13.74 -4.30
CA SER A 248 -22.88 -13.09 -4.24
C SER A 248 -23.86 -13.78 -3.30
N TYR A 249 -24.49 -13.00 -2.43
CA TYR A 249 -25.72 -13.42 -1.76
C TYR A 249 -26.86 -13.39 -2.79
N LYS A 250 -27.72 -14.41 -2.81
CA LYS A 250 -28.88 -14.47 -3.69
C LYS A 250 -30.12 -14.25 -2.87
N LEU A 251 -30.86 -13.16 -3.15
CA LEU A 251 -32.11 -12.85 -2.51
C LEU A 251 -33.23 -13.71 -3.08
N LYS A 252 -34.14 -14.16 -2.22
CA LYS A 252 -35.33 -14.94 -2.57
C LYS A 252 -36.58 -14.06 -2.65
N ASP A 253 -37.64 -14.58 -3.26
CA ASP A 253 -38.89 -13.83 -3.45
C ASP A 253 -39.80 -13.80 -2.21
N ASN A 254 -39.44 -14.47 -1.12
CA ASN A 254 -40.22 -14.57 0.10
C ASN A 254 -39.93 -13.46 1.16
N ILE A 255 -39.28 -12.38 0.74
CA ILE A 255 -39.01 -11.24 1.64
C ILE A 255 -40.30 -10.47 1.85
N LEU A 256 -40.79 -10.43 3.09
CA LEU A 256 -41.97 -9.66 3.46
C LEU A 256 -41.67 -8.15 3.49
N PRO A 257 -42.68 -7.28 3.29
CA PRO A 257 -42.50 -5.84 3.44
C PRO A 257 -41.94 -5.48 4.83
N GLY A 258 -40.89 -4.68 4.85
CA GLY A 258 -40.23 -4.25 6.10
C GLY A 258 -38.89 -3.56 5.82
N ASN A 259 -38.27 -3.05 6.89
CA ASN A 259 -36.93 -2.49 6.85
C ASN A 259 -35.95 -3.54 7.36
N TYR A 260 -35.13 -4.07 6.48
CA TYR A 260 -34.18 -5.10 6.80
C TYR A 260 -32.75 -4.63 6.55
N MET A 261 -31.80 -5.23 7.27
CA MET A 261 -30.38 -5.09 7.06
C MET A 261 -29.77 -6.49 6.93
N LEU A 262 -28.87 -6.68 6.00
CA LEU A 262 -28.04 -7.85 5.87
C LEU A 262 -26.56 -7.43 6.10
N PRO A 263 -26.11 -7.44 7.35
CA PRO A 263 -24.69 -7.16 7.64
C PRO A 263 -23.83 -8.30 7.13
N VAL A 264 -22.75 -7.96 6.44
CA VAL A 264 -21.76 -8.93 5.95
C VAL A 264 -20.41 -8.54 6.53
N GLN A 265 -19.81 -9.44 7.28
CA GLN A 265 -18.48 -9.27 7.84
C GLN A 265 -17.61 -10.48 7.48
N ILE A 266 -16.30 -10.26 7.42
CA ILE A 266 -15.35 -11.37 7.33
C ILE A 266 -15.23 -12.00 8.71
N GLY A 267 -15.47 -13.29 8.80
CA GLY A 267 -15.32 -14.07 10.02
C GLY A 267 -13.90 -14.61 10.17
N GLU A 268 -13.75 -15.92 10.07
CA GLU A 268 -12.44 -16.58 10.16
C GLU A 268 -11.67 -16.44 8.83
N VAL A 269 -10.37 -16.17 8.94
CA VAL A 269 -9.42 -16.18 7.82
C VAL A 269 -8.40 -17.28 8.08
N THR A 270 -8.18 -18.15 7.11
CA THR A 270 -7.16 -19.20 7.15
C THR A 270 -6.21 -19.07 5.98
N SER A 271 -4.90 -19.07 6.26
CA SER A 271 -3.83 -18.94 5.28
C SER A 271 -2.53 -19.49 5.86
N ASP A 272 -1.57 -19.83 4.98
CA ASP A 272 -0.19 -20.19 5.39
C ASP A 272 0.63 -18.97 5.87
N ALA A 273 0.18 -17.73 5.57
CA ALA A 273 0.76 -16.51 6.08
C ALA A 273 -0.02 -15.96 7.28
N THR A 274 0.60 -15.04 8.04
CA THR A 274 -0.06 -14.35 9.16
C THR A 274 -1.01 -13.27 8.64
N ILE A 275 -2.12 -13.67 8.06
CA ILE A 275 -3.14 -12.79 7.48
C ILE A 275 -4.38 -12.84 8.37
N ARG A 276 -5.02 -11.71 8.63
CA ARG A 276 -6.18 -11.59 9.50
C ARG A 276 -7.39 -11.04 8.77
N ALA A 277 -8.58 -11.22 9.37
CA ALA A 277 -9.76 -10.47 8.97
C ALA A 277 -9.64 -9.01 9.39
N ASP A 278 -10.11 -8.11 8.56
CA ASP A 278 -10.39 -6.74 8.99
C ASP A 278 -11.52 -6.80 10.03
N LYS A 279 -11.30 -6.21 11.20
CA LYS A 279 -12.27 -6.19 12.29
C LYS A 279 -13.13 -4.92 12.32
N ASP A 280 -12.76 -3.95 11.50
CA ASP A 280 -13.38 -2.62 11.46
C ASP A 280 -14.45 -2.51 10.35
N THR A 281 -14.68 -3.58 9.57
CA THR A 281 -15.71 -3.68 8.54
C THR A 281 -16.98 -4.37 9.02
#